data_283bd3f1adda3b3e5db700301166794e
#
_entry.id   283bd3f1adda3b3e5db700301166794e
#
_cell.length_a   1.000
_cell.length_b   1.000
_cell.length_c   1.000
_cell.angle_alpha   90.00
_cell.angle_beta   90.00
_cell.angle_gamma   90.00
#
_symmetry.space_group_name_H-M   'P 1'
#
loop_
_entity.id
_entity.type
_entity.pdbx_description
1 polymer ?
#
loop_
_entity_poly.entity_id
_entity_poly.type
_entity_poly.pdbx_seq_one_letter_code
_entity_poly.pdbx_strand_id
1 'polypeptide(L)'
;MSVILKAENISKQYRLGTVGTGTLSHDFNRWWHQIRGKEDPYLKVGAVNDRSAKASEDYVWALRDINFEVKTGEVLGIIGKNGAGKSTLLKLLSRVTAPTTGSIKTKGRIASLLEVGTGFHPELTGRENIFLNGAILGMTKPEIKSKIDEIIAFSGCEMYIDTPVKRYSSGMRVRLGFAVAAYLEPEILVVDEVLAVGDAEFQKKAIGKMQDLSSGEGR
;
A
#
# COMPACT_ATOMS: atom_id res chain seq x y z
N MET A 1 6.49 -22.91 10.37
CA MET A 1 6.31 -21.63 9.66
C MET A 1 6.15 -20.52 10.70
N SER A 2 6.93 -19.45 10.63
CA SER A 2 6.85 -18.33 11.58
C SER A 2 5.78 -17.33 11.16
N VAL A 3 5.15 -16.65 12.14
CA VAL A 3 4.25 -15.54 11.85
C VAL A 3 5.08 -14.37 11.32
N ILE A 4 4.73 -13.87 10.12
CA ILE A 4 5.40 -12.77 9.45
C ILE A 4 4.63 -11.45 9.57
N LEU A 5 3.29 -11.54 9.67
CA LEU A 5 2.40 -10.41 9.88
C LEU A 5 1.36 -10.76 10.94
N LYS A 6 1.17 -9.86 11.89
CA LYS A 6 0.13 -9.98 12.92
C LYS A 6 -0.63 -8.68 13.04
N ALA A 7 -1.94 -8.76 12.89
CA ALA A 7 -2.90 -7.67 13.07
C ALA A 7 -3.69 -7.92 14.35
N GLU A 8 -3.67 -6.96 15.28
CA GLU A 8 -4.31 -7.08 16.61
C GLU A 8 -5.26 -5.90 16.82
N ASN A 9 -6.56 -6.19 16.90
CA ASN A 9 -7.65 -5.25 17.19
C ASN A 9 -7.64 -3.98 16.32
N ILE A 10 -7.32 -4.15 15.02
CA ILE A 10 -7.20 -3.03 14.10
C ILE A 10 -8.57 -2.42 13.83
N SER A 11 -8.67 -1.12 14.07
CA SER A 11 -9.82 -0.34 13.64
C SER A 11 -9.37 0.93 12.93
N LYS A 12 -10.13 1.37 11.93
CA LYS A 12 -9.89 2.63 11.22
C LYS A 12 -11.17 3.43 11.10
N GLN A 13 -11.12 4.63 11.64
CA GLN A 13 -12.19 5.61 11.59
C GLN A 13 -11.78 6.78 10.69
N TYR A 14 -12.71 7.28 9.90
CA TYR A 14 -12.57 8.50 9.12
C TYR A 14 -13.62 9.51 9.55
N ARG A 15 -13.23 10.80 9.52
CA ARG A 15 -14.16 11.90 9.67
C ARG A 15 -14.81 12.22 8.34
N LEU A 16 -16.12 12.40 8.33
CA LEU A 16 -16.89 12.86 7.18
C LEU A 16 -16.91 14.40 7.14
N GLY A 17 -17.08 14.97 5.95
CA GLY A 17 -17.13 16.42 5.74
C GLY A 17 -15.80 17.05 5.37
N THR A 18 -15.81 18.35 5.11
CA THR A 18 -14.61 19.12 4.77
C THR A 18 -13.70 19.21 5.99
N VAL A 19 -12.40 18.93 5.80
CA VAL A 19 -11.35 19.26 6.78
C VAL A 19 -11.23 20.79 6.82
N GLY A 20 -12.14 21.43 7.55
CA GLY A 20 -12.25 22.87 7.70
C GLY A 20 -12.30 23.23 9.17
N THR A 21 -11.30 23.97 9.61
CA THR A 21 -11.28 25.00 10.64
C THR A 21 -12.47 24.97 11.62
N GLY A 22 -12.55 24.04 12.45
CA GLY A 22 -13.61 24.14 13.43
C GLY A 22 -13.42 23.10 14.48
N THR A 23 -12.57 23.39 15.31
CA THR A 23 -12.68 23.32 16.75
C THR A 23 -11.36 22.88 17.33
N LEU A 24 -10.52 23.84 17.58
CA LEU A 24 -9.45 23.75 18.60
C LEU A 24 -9.98 23.10 19.88
N SER A 25 -11.29 23.22 20.16
CA SER A 25 -11.96 22.56 21.27
C SER A 25 -11.99 21.03 21.17
N HIS A 26 -12.13 20.44 19.98
CA HIS A 26 -12.11 18.99 19.80
C HIS A 26 -10.70 18.42 19.94
N ASP A 27 -9.70 19.09 19.38
CA ASP A 27 -8.30 18.66 19.50
C ASP A 27 -7.80 18.83 20.93
N PHE A 28 -8.22 19.90 21.63
CA PHE A 28 -7.92 20.13 23.04
C PHE A 28 -8.60 19.09 23.93
N ASN A 29 -9.84 18.70 23.63
CA ASN A 29 -10.56 17.68 24.38
C ASN A 29 -9.92 16.29 24.19
N ARG A 30 -9.49 15.97 22.96
CA ARG A 30 -8.76 14.74 22.64
C ARG A 30 -7.42 14.69 23.37
N TRP A 31 -6.64 15.75 23.30
CA TRP A 31 -5.36 15.91 24.02
C TRP A 31 -5.54 15.79 25.55
N TRP A 32 -6.59 16.41 26.10
CA TRP A 32 -6.90 16.36 27.51
C TRP A 32 -7.29 14.95 27.99
N HIS A 33 -7.98 14.18 27.18
CA HIS A 33 -8.32 12.78 27.46
C HIS A 33 -7.09 11.88 27.37
N GLN A 34 -6.22 12.08 26.38
CA GLN A 34 -4.96 11.33 26.23
C GLN A 34 -4.02 11.52 27.43
N ILE A 35 -3.84 12.74 27.92
CA ILE A 35 -2.99 13.02 29.10
C ILE A 35 -3.54 12.34 30.35
N ARG A 36 -4.85 12.17 30.46
CA ARG A 36 -5.50 11.52 31.61
C ARG A 36 -5.60 9.99 31.48
N GLY A 37 -5.01 9.40 30.44
CA GLY A 37 -5.07 7.97 30.18
C GLY A 37 -6.50 7.44 29.93
N LYS A 38 -7.44 8.33 29.56
CA LYS A 38 -8.81 7.97 29.18
C LYS A 38 -8.89 7.71 27.70
N GLU A 39 -9.79 6.80 27.32
CA GLU A 39 -10.11 6.54 25.91
C GLU A 39 -10.58 7.83 25.22
N ASP A 40 -10.20 7.99 23.94
CA ASP A 40 -10.67 9.10 23.10
C ASP A 40 -12.20 9.10 23.04
N PRO A 41 -12.89 10.17 23.50
CA PRO A 41 -14.34 10.22 23.55
C PRO A 41 -14.99 10.06 22.17
N TYR A 42 -14.26 10.34 21.10
CA TYR A 42 -14.76 10.23 19.73
C TYR A 42 -14.65 8.83 19.15
N LEU A 43 -13.96 7.88 19.81
CA LEU A 43 -13.91 6.46 19.41
C LEU A 43 -15.25 5.73 19.61
N LYS A 44 -16.13 6.26 20.46
CA LYS A 44 -17.45 5.67 20.75
C LYS A 44 -18.53 6.10 19.78
N VAL A 45 -18.28 7.14 18.98
CA VAL A 45 -19.21 7.71 18.01
C VAL A 45 -18.75 7.33 16.61
N GLY A 46 -19.62 6.79 15.81
CA GLY A 46 -19.32 6.47 14.41
C GLY A 46 -20.30 5.48 13.80
N ALA A 47 -20.89 5.83 12.68
CA ALA A 47 -21.78 4.98 11.92
C ALA A 47 -21.02 3.83 11.25
N VAL A 48 -21.70 2.72 11.00
CA VAL A 48 -21.23 1.65 10.14
C VAL A 48 -21.13 2.19 8.71
N ASN A 49 -20.10 1.79 7.96
CA ASN A 49 -19.84 2.25 6.59
C ASN A 49 -20.92 1.71 5.64
N ASP A 50 -22.08 2.35 5.63
CA ASP A 50 -23.17 2.10 4.69
C ASP A 50 -23.28 3.29 3.73
N ARG A 51 -22.93 3.07 2.46
CA ARG A 51 -22.97 4.11 1.42
C ARG A 51 -24.39 4.52 1.03
N SER A 52 -25.42 3.73 1.38
CA SER A 52 -26.83 4.01 1.08
C SER A 52 -27.51 4.87 2.14
N ALA A 53 -26.93 4.96 3.35
CA ALA A 53 -27.47 5.74 4.43
C ALA A 53 -26.98 7.19 4.39
N LYS A 54 -27.84 8.15 4.69
CA LYS A 54 -27.43 9.56 4.94
C LYS A 54 -26.53 9.57 6.16
N ALA A 55 -25.41 10.27 6.07
CA ALA A 55 -24.49 10.45 7.19
C ALA A 55 -25.25 11.11 8.35
N SER A 56 -25.51 10.35 9.40
CA SER A 56 -26.13 10.83 10.66
C SER A 56 -25.07 11.24 11.67
N GLU A 57 -23.80 10.94 11.41
CA GLU A 57 -22.67 11.17 12.32
C GLU A 57 -21.46 11.69 11.56
N ASP A 58 -20.63 12.47 12.25
CA ASP A 58 -19.41 13.09 11.69
C ASP A 58 -18.29 12.06 11.42
N TYR A 59 -18.43 10.83 11.88
CA TYR A 59 -17.41 9.78 11.80
C TYR A 59 -17.99 8.48 11.25
N VAL A 60 -17.17 7.78 10.46
CA VAL A 60 -17.49 6.45 9.92
C VAL A 60 -16.35 5.48 10.20
N TRP A 61 -16.70 4.27 10.64
CA TRP A 61 -15.76 3.17 10.80
C TRP A 61 -15.59 2.45 9.47
N ALA A 62 -14.41 2.58 8.87
CA ALA A 62 -14.07 1.82 7.67
C ALA A 62 -13.68 0.38 7.99
N LEU A 63 -13.07 0.17 9.17
CA LEU A 63 -12.70 -1.13 9.73
C LEU A 63 -12.92 -1.11 11.23
N ARG A 64 -13.30 -2.26 11.80
CA ARG A 64 -13.51 -2.40 13.24
C ARG A 64 -13.07 -3.76 13.73
N ASP A 65 -12.22 -3.77 14.77
CA ASP A 65 -11.77 -4.95 15.52
C ASP A 65 -11.25 -6.11 14.66
N ILE A 66 -10.45 -5.80 13.62
CA ILE A 66 -9.89 -6.79 12.70
C ILE A 66 -8.69 -7.47 13.35
N ASN A 67 -8.72 -8.80 13.39
CA ASN A 67 -7.66 -9.64 13.95
C ASN A 67 -7.32 -10.76 12.97
N PHE A 68 -6.05 -10.93 12.63
CA PHE A 68 -5.54 -12.06 11.87
C PHE A 68 -4.02 -12.15 11.93
N GLU A 69 -3.50 -13.32 11.57
CA GLU A 69 -2.08 -13.60 11.44
C GLU A 69 -1.80 -14.20 10.07
N VAL A 70 -0.64 -13.89 9.50
CA VAL A 70 -0.15 -14.47 8.24
C VAL A 70 1.21 -15.10 8.51
N LYS A 71 1.41 -16.33 8.04
CA LYS A 71 2.67 -17.07 8.16
C LYS A 71 3.53 -16.87 6.93
N THR A 72 4.82 -17.12 7.07
CA THR A 72 5.75 -17.11 5.93
C THR A 72 5.30 -18.10 4.85
N GLY A 73 5.22 -17.62 3.60
CA GLY A 73 4.78 -18.40 2.44
C GLY A 73 3.26 -18.57 2.32
N GLU A 74 2.47 -17.93 3.20
CA GLU A 74 1.02 -17.99 3.15
C GLU A 74 0.47 -16.89 2.23
N VAL A 75 -0.55 -17.22 1.44
CA VAL A 75 -1.32 -16.28 0.61
C VAL A 75 -2.65 -15.99 1.27
N LEU A 76 -2.86 -14.75 1.69
CA LEU A 76 -4.10 -14.29 2.30
C LEU A 76 -4.97 -13.56 1.28
N GLY A 77 -6.14 -14.12 0.95
CA GLY A 77 -7.15 -13.47 0.10
C GLY A 77 -8.13 -12.63 0.94
N ILE A 78 -8.31 -11.35 0.58
CA ILE A 78 -9.26 -10.43 1.22
C ILE A 78 -10.44 -10.21 0.30
N ILE A 79 -11.60 -10.76 0.66
CA ILE A 79 -12.83 -10.72 -0.14
C ILE A 79 -13.90 -9.91 0.60
N GLY A 80 -14.70 -9.15 -0.14
CA GLY A 80 -15.80 -8.36 0.43
C GLY A 80 -16.45 -7.46 -0.62
N LYS A 81 -17.64 -6.94 -0.29
CA LYS A 81 -18.39 -5.99 -1.13
C LYS A 81 -17.62 -4.68 -1.34
N ASN A 82 -17.99 -3.91 -2.37
CA ASN A 82 -17.46 -2.56 -2.55
C ASN A 82 -17.84 -1.68 -1.34
N GLY A 83 -16.84 -1.02 -0.75
CA GLY A 83 -17.02 -0.25 0.49
C GLY A 83 -16.82 -1.03 1.78
N ALA A 84 -16.54 -2.34 1.75
CA ALA A 84 -16.28 -3.14 2.94
C ALA A 84 -14.95 -2.82 3.66
N GLY A 85 -14.18 -1.85 3.16
CA GLY A 85 -12.91 -1.47 3.79
C GLY A 85 -11.67 -2.19 3.28
N LYS A 86 -11.77 -3.03 2.20
CA LYS A 86 -10.63 -3.78 1.65
C LYS A 86 -9.41 -2.90 1.37
N SER A 87 -9.58 -1.85 0.55
CA SER A 87 -8.49 -0.93 0.23
C SER A 87 -7.98 -0.14 1.44
N THR A 88 -8.83 0.10 2.44
CA THR A 88 -8.39 0.69 3.71
C THR A 88 -7.49 -0.28 4.47
N LEU A 89 -7.87 -1.57 4.55
CA LEU A 89 -7.03 -2.59 5.19
C LEU A 89 -5.68 -2.73 4.49
N LEU A 90 -5.68 -2.80 3.14
CA LEU A 90 -4.44 -2.87 2.36
C LEU A 90 -3.53 -1.65 2.61
N LYS A 91 -4.09 -0.43 2.70
CA LYS A 91 -3.33 0.79 3.03
C LYS A 91 -2.74 0.76 4.45
N LEU A 92 -3.45 0.16 5.41
CA LEU A 92 -2.91 -0.06 6.76
C LEU A 92 -1.76 -1.06 6.76
N LEU A 93 -1.92 -2.18 6.05
CA LEU A 93 -0.89 -3.22 5.92
C LEU A 93 0.36 -2.68 5.22
N SER A 94 0.18 -1.83 4.21
CA SER A 94 1.26 -1.17 3.45
C SER A 94 1.87 0.03 4.19
N ARG A 95 1.42 0.35 5.40
CA ARG A 95 1.88 1.50 6.21
C ARG A 95 1.66 2.87 5.55
N VAL A 96 0.81 2.96 4.53
CA VAL A 96 0.40 4.23 3.90
C VAL A 96 -0.41 5.08 4.87
N THR A 97 -1.17 4.44 5.75
CA THR A 97 -1.90 5.10 6.84
C THR A 97 -1.81 4.28 8.13
N ALA A 98 -1.88 4.96 9.27
CA ALA A 98 -1.89 4.29 10.57
C ALA A 98 -3.30 3.85 10.99
N PRO A 99 -3.46 2.77 11.75
CA PRO A 99 -4.74 2.42 12.36
C PRO A 99 -5.16 3.49 13.39
N THR A 100 -6.47 3.61 13.63
CA THR A 100 -6.99 4.46 14.71
C THR A 100 -6.80 3.78 16.07
N THR A 101 -7.06 2.47 16.14
CA THR A 101 -6.77 1.61 17.30
C THR A 101 -6.16 0.30 16.85
N GLY A 102 -5.52 -0.41 17.77
CA GLY A 102 -4.85 -1.67 17.51
C GLY A 102 -3.42 -1.50 16.98
N SER A 103 -2.81 -2.61 16.59
CA SER A 103 -1.43 -2.63 16.10
C SER A 103 -1.22 -3.63 14.99
N ILE A 104 -0.27 -3.30 14.08
CA ILE A 104 0.20 -4.19 13.03
C ILE A 104 1.70 -4.44 13.25
N LYS A 105 2.05 -5.69 13.48
CA LYS A 105 3.44 -6.14 13.65
C LYS A 105 3.84 -6.93 12.41
N THR A 106 4.99 -6.60 11.83
CA THR A 106 5.50 -7.26 10.63
C THR A 106 6.98 -7.57 10.79
N LYS A 107 7.44 -8.66 10.18
CA LYS A 107 8.85 -9.01 10.06
C LYS A 107 9.26 -8.90 8.60
N GLY A 108 10.36 -8.21 8.33
CA GLY A 108 10.88 -8.00 6.97
C GLY A 108 10.30 -6.80 6.24
N ARG A 109 10.67 -6.69 4.95
CA ARG A 109 10.23 -5.61 4.06
C ARG A 109 8.82 -5.86 3.55
N ILE A 110 8.05 -4.78 3.43
CA ILE A 110 6.73 -4.81 2.84
C ILE A 110 6.82 -4.07 1.50
N ALA A 111 6.44 -4.73 0.42
CA ALA A 111 6.16 -4.06 -0.85
C ALA A 111 4.66 -3.94 -1.05
N SER A 112 4.24 -2.80 -1.56
CA SER A 112 2.85 -2.56 -1.90
C SER A 112 2.72 -2.21 -3.37
N LEU A 113 1.88 -2.93 -4.07
CA LEU A 113 1.52 -2.62 -5.46
C LEU A 113 0.29 -1.70 -5.57
N LEU A 114 -0.20 -1.19 -4.45
CA LEU A 114 -1.34 -0.26 -4.40
C LEU A 114 -1.06 1.05 -5.15
N GLU A 115 0.19 1.48 -5.15
CA GLU A 115 0.63 2.78 -5.66
C GLU A 115 1.76 2.63 -6.67
N VAL A 116 1.65 1.63 -7.56
CA VAL A 116 2.66 1.38 -8.60
C VAL A 116 2.85 2.63 -9.47
N GLY A 117 4.08 3.12 -9.56
CA GLY A 117 4.42 4.33 -10.31
C GLY A 117 4.14 5.65 -9.59
N THR A 118 3.66 5.62 -8.36
CA THR A 118 3.66 6.82 -7.51
C THR A 118 5.10 7.13 -7.08
N GLY A 119 5.42 8.42 -6.96
CA GLY A 119 6.77 8.85 -6.59
C GLY A 119 7.72 9.00 -7.79
N PHE A 120 7.29 8.74 -9.02
CA PHE A 120 8.10 9.08 -10.19
C PHE A 120 8.18 10.59 -10.38
N HIS A 121 9.40 11.08 -10.55
CA HIS A 121 9.64 12.48 -10.87
C HIS A 121 9.56 12.67 -12.40
N PRO A 122 8.68 13.56 -12.91
CA PRO A 122 8.40 13.67 -14.33
C PRO A 122 9.61 14.12 -15.17
N GLU A 123 10.51 14.91 -14.60
CA GLU A 123 11.69 15.43 -15.29
C GLU A 123 12.87 14.45 -15.32
N LEU A 124 12.88 13.45 -14.45
CA LEU A 124 13.91 12.42 -14.43
C LEU A 124 13.64 11.36 -15.50
N THR A 125 14.72 10.76 -15.99
CA THR A 125 14.67 9.63 -16.93
C THR A 125 14.06 8.39 -16.28
N GLY A 126 13.69 7.39 -17.06
CA GLY A 126 13.24 6.11 -16.54
C GLY A 126 14.28 5.46 -15.63
N ARG A 127 15.54 5.49 -16.03
CA ARG A 127 16.69 4.98 -15.27
C ARG A 127 16.81 5.66 -13.90
N GLU A 128 16.77 6.97 -13.86
CA GLU A 128 16.85 7.74 -12.63
C GLU A 128 15.63 7.49 -11.73
N ASN A 129 14.44 7.32 -12.31
CA ASN A 129 13.24 6.97 -11.59
C ASN A 129 13.28 5.54 -11.00
N ILE A 130 13.98 4.58 -11.65
CA ILE A 130 14.24 3.26 -11.03
C ILE A 130 15.00 3.44 -9.71
N PHE A 131 16.05 4.27 -9.69
CA PHE A 131 16.81 4.53 -8.45
C PHE A 131 15.97 5.26 -7.42
N LEU A 132 15.21 6.29 -7.82
CA LEU A 132 14.35 7.05 -6.93
C LEU A 132 13.26 6.15 -6.30
N ASN A 133 12.54 5.42 -7.14
CA ASN A 133 11.44 4.57 -6.69
C ASN A 133 11.94 3.37 -5.88
N GLY A 134 13.04 2.73 -6.31
CA GLY A 134 13.68 1.66 -5.56
C GLY A 134 14.10 2.11 -4.15
N ALA A 135 14.66 3.32 -4.02
CA ALA A 135 15.02 3.88 -2.73
C ALA A 135 13.80 4.17 -1.84
N ILE A 136 12.70 4.70 -2.42
CA ILE A 136 11.42 4.91 -1.72
C ILE A 136 10.87 3.57 -1.19
N LEU A 137 10.99 2.51 -1.97
CA LEU A 137 10.57 1.16 -1.60
C LEU A 137 11.54 0.45 -0.64
N GLY A 138 12.65 1.09 -0.28
CA GLY A 138 13.62 0.58 0.69
C GLY A 138 14.76 -0.26 0.12
N MET A 139 14.99 -0.21 -1.21
CA MET A 139 16.19 -0.81 -1.81
C MET A 139 17.41 0.07 -1.57
N THR A 140 18.55 -0.56 -1.33
CA THR A 140 19.83 0.14 -1.32
C THR A 140 20.33 0.41 -2.74
N LYS A 141 21.17 1.44 -2.91
CA LYS A 141 21.76 1.77 -4.23
C LYS A 141 22.52 0.59 -4.88
N PRO A 142 23.31 -0.21 -4.14
CA PRO A 142 23.92 -1.43 -4.69
C PRO A 142 22.90 -2.48 -5.15
N GLU A 143 21.82 -2.72 -4.39
CA GLU A 143 20.72 -3.63 -4.79
C GLU A 143 20.07 -3.18 -6.09
N ILE A 144 19.74 -1.89 -6.22
CA ILE A 144 19.16 -1.36 -7.44
C ILE A 144 20.14 -1.53 -8.62
N LYS A 145 21.43 -1.21 -8.40
CA LYS A 145 22.45 -1.32 -9.43
C LYS A 145 22.65 -2.75 -9.93
N SER A 146 22.55 -3.75 -9.04
CA SER A 146 22.69 -5.16 -9.43
C SER A 146 21.50 -5.69 -10.24
N LYS A 147 20.31 -5.10 -10.10
CA LYS A 147 19.06 -5.55 -10.72
C LYS A 147 18.56 -4.63 -11.84
N ILE A 148 19.25 -3.53 -12.12
CA ILE A 148 18.74 -2.47 -13.00
C ILE A 148 18.46 -2.96 -14.41
N ASP A 149 19.32 -3.78 -14.97
CA ASP A 149 19.17 -4.28 -16.33
C ASP A 149 17.98 -5.24 -16.44
N GLU A 150 17.77 -6.08 -15.42
CA GLU A 150 16.61 -6.96 -15.32
C GLU A 150 15.31 -6.18 -15.16
N ILE A 151 15.31 -5.14 -14.32
CA ILE A 151 14.15 -4.23 -14.13
C ILE A 151 13.80 -3.57 -15.46
N ILE A 152 14.78 -3.06 -16.19
CA ILE A 152 14.59 -2.41 -17.49
C ILE A 152 13.99 -3.42 -18.48
N ALA A 153 14.61 -4.59 -18.65
CA ALA A 153 14.14 -5.63 -19.55
C ALA A 153 12.75 -6.13 -19.21
N PHE A 154 12.42 -6.28 -17.91
CA PHE A 154 11.10 -6.68 -17.48
C PHE A 154 10.04 -5.63 -17.83
N SER A 155 10.35 -4.35 -17.68
CA SER A 155 9.44 -3.24 -17.97
C SER A 155 9.09 -3.12 -19.45
N GLY A 156 9.99 -3.57 -20.36
CA GLY A 156 9.91 -3.37 -21.81
C GLY A 156 10.01 -1.90 -22.21
N CYS A 157 10.74 -1.10 -21.43
CA CYS A 157 10.94 0.33 -21.67
C CYS A 157 12.38 0.66 -22.12
N GLU A 158 13.15 -0.33 -22.61
CA GLU A 158 14.57 -0.21 -22.93
C GLU A 158 14.85 0.97 -23.87
N MET A 159 14.05 1.10 -24.94
CA MET A 159 14.20 2.16 -25.94
C MET A 159 14.06 3.57 -25.34
N TYR A 160 13.29 3.71 -24.28
CA TYR A 160 12.96 5.01 -23.69
C TYR A 160 13.59 5.24 -22.33
N ILE A 161 14.44 4.32 -21.86
CA ILE A 161 14.91 4.31 -20.47
C ILE A 161 15.66 5.59 -20.07
N ASP A 162 16.36 6.20 -20.99
CA ASP A 162 17.13 7.44 -20.80
C ASP A 162 16.33 8.70 -21.25
N THR A 163 15.00 8.54 -21.46
CA THR A 163 14.07 9.64 -21.74
C THR A 163 13.32 10.05 -20.48
N PRO A 164 13.04 11.35 -20.25
CA PRO A 164 12.25 11.82 -19.11
C PRO A 164 10.86 11.19 -19.06
N VAL A 165 10.44 10.74 -17.87
CA VAL A 165 9.18 9.99 -17.65
C VAL A 165 7.92 10.80 -17.99
N LYS A 166 8.00 12.13 -18.04
CA LYS A 166 6.90 12.97 -18.56
C LYS A 166 6.48 12.63 -19.99
N ARG A 167 7.38 12.02 -20.77
CA ARG A 167 7.11 11.57 -22.15
C ARG A 167 6.61 10.14 -22.25
N TYR A 168 6.53 9.41 -21.12
CA TYR A 168 6.02 8.05 -21.09
C TYR A 168 4.50 8.04 -21.17
N SER A 169 3.96 7.02 -21.85
CA SER A 169 2.53 6.71 -21.74
C SER A 169 2.17 6.30 -20.30
N SER A 170 0.89 6.31 -19.96
CA SER A 170 0.44 5.80 -18.65
C SER A 170 0.82 4.33 -18.46
N GLY A 171 0.69 3.51 -19.50
CA GLY A 171 1.08 2.10 -19.47
C GLY A 171 2.59 1.90 -19.21
N MET A 172 3.47 2.68 -19.88
CA MET A 172 4.90 2.60 -19.64
C MET A 172 5.27 2.96 -18.20
N ARG A 173 4.66 3.99 -17.62
CA ARG A 173 4.91 4.37 -16.21
C ARG A 173 4.52 3.26 -15.25
N VAL A 174 3.38 2.65 -15.48
CA VAL A 174 2.91 1.56 -14.63
C VAL A 174 3.79 0.32 -14.79
N ARG A 175 4.17 -0.06 -16.01
CA ARG A 175 5.07 -1.19 -16.27
C ARG A 175 6.42 -0.99 -15.60
N LEU A 176 7.00 0.21 -15.68
CA LEU A 176 8.27 0.53 -15.04
C LEU A 176 8.16 0.49 -13.50
N GLY A 177 7.11 1.07 -12.92
CA GLY A 177 6.89 1.04 -11.47
C GLY A 177 6.66 -0.37 -10.95
N PHE A 178 5.89 -1.18 -11.68
CA PHE A 178 5.70 -2.59 -11.37
C PHE A 178 7.02 -3.38 -11.43
N ALA A 179 7.84 -3.14 -12.45
CA ALA A 179 9.14 -3.78 -12.60
C ALA A 179 10.03 -3.52 -11.37
N VAL A 180 10.11 -2.27 -10.91
CA VAL A 180 10.88 -1.94 -9.69
C VAL A 180 10.35 -2.72 -8.47
N ALA A 181 9.03 -2.73 -8.27
CA ALA A 181 8.40 -3.41 -7.15
C ALA A 181 8.56 -4.94 -7.21
N ALA A 182 8.53 -5.54 -8.40
CA ALA A 182 8.70 -6.98 -8.61
C ALA A 182 10.13 -7.47 -8.30
N TYR A 183 11.12 -6.60 -8.42
CA TYR A 183 12.53 -6.90 -8.12
C TYR A 183 12.98 -6.46 -6.73
N LEU A 184 12.06 -5.93 -5.91
CA LEU A 184 12.34 -5.62 -4.50
C LEU A 184 12.57 -6.88 -3.65
N GLU A 185 12.00 -8.03 -4.04
CA GLU A 185 12.04 -9.30 -3.28
C GLU A 185 11.60 -9.09 -1.81
N PRO A 186 10.38 -8.61 -1.59
CA PRO A 186 9.88 -8.35 -0.25
C PRO A 186 9.50 -9.65 0.45
N GLU A 187 9.56 -9.66 1.79
CA GLU A 187 9.03 -10.75 2.59
C GLU A 187 7.49 -10.73 2.66
N ILE A 188 6.89 -9.56 2.49
CA ILE A 188 5.43 -9.37 2.47
C ILE A 188 5.07 -8.55 1.23
N LEU A 189 4.26 -9.11 0.36
CA LEU A 189 3.76 -8.45 -0.84
C LEU A 189 2.27 -8.15 -0.67
N VAL A 190 1.90 -6.86 -0.74
CA VAL A 190 0.50 -6.40 -0.70
C VAL A 190 0.05 -6.05 -2.11
N VAL A 191 -0.98 -6.73 -2.57
CA VAL A 191 -1.50 -6.60 -3.95
C VAL A 191 -2.97 -6.19 -3.89
N ASP A 192 -3.38 -5.24 -4.74
CA ASP A 192 -4.78 -4.88 -4.97
C ASP A 192 -5.23 -5.37 -6.36
N GLU A 193 -6.45 -5.11 -6.74
CA GLU A 193 -7.03 -5.39 -8.07
C GLU A 193 -6.21 -4.84 -9.26
N VAL A 194 -5.19 -4.02 -8.98
CA VAL A 194 -4.32 -3.33 -9.95
C VAL A 194 -3.46 -4.28 -10.81
N LEU A 195 -3.50 -5.60 -10.60
CA LEU A 195 -2.87 -6.58 -11.52
C LEU A 195 -3.45 -6.56 -12.95
N ALA A 196 -4.58 -5.88 -13.15
CA ALA A 196 -5.17 -5.67 -14.47
C ALA A 196 -4.50 -4.52 -15.27
N VAL A 197 -3.29 -4.08 -14.88
CA VAL A 197 -2.62 -2.94 -15.50
C VAL A 197 -1.59 -3.39 -16.54
N GLY A 198 -1.56 -2.69 -17.66
CA GLY A 198 -0.73 -3.03 -18.81
C GLY A 198 -1.51 -3.85 -19.85
N ASP A 199 -0.81 -4.30 -20.87
CA ASP A 199 -1.37 -5.21 -21.86
C ASP A 199 -1.38 -6.66 -21.36
N ALA A 200 -2.10 -7.54 -22.08
CA ALA A 200 -2.29 -8.94 -21.68
C ALA A 200 -0.94 -9.72 -21.56
N GLU A 201 0.07 -9.32 -22.32
CA GLU A 201 1.40 -9.93 -22.27
C GLU A 201 2.12 -9.55 -20.99
N PHE A 202 2.11 -8.27 -20.64
CA PHE A 202 2.72 -7.78 -19.40
C PHE A 202 2.01 -8.34 -18.16
N GLN A 203 0.67 -8.46 -18.20
CA GLN A 203 -0.09 -9.08 -17.11
C GLN A 203 0.35 -10.53 -16.85
N LYS A 204 0.55 -11.33 -17.90
CA LYS A 204 1.06 -12.71 -17.75
C LYS A 204 2.45 -12.74 -17.14
N LYS A 205 3.36 -11.87 -17.60
CA LYS A 205 4.69 -11.70 -17.02
C LYS A 205 4.64 -11.32 -15.54
N ALA A 206 3.78 -10.37 -15.20
CA ALA A 206 3.60 -9.87 -13.84
C ALA A 206 3.08 -10.97 -12.90
N ILE A 207 2.07 -11.73 -13.33
CA ILE A 207 1.51 -12.85 -12.57
C ILE A 207 2.56 -13.95 -12.37
N GLY A 208 3.30 -14.30 -13.42
CA GLY A 208 4.39 -15.29 -13.33
C GLY A 208 5.45 -14.87 -12.31
N LYS A 209 5.94 -13.63 -12.37
CA LYS A 209 6.94 -13.13 -11.41
C LYS A 209 6.43 -13.13 -9.97
N MET A 210 5.13 -12.86 -9.76
CA MET A 210 4.51 -12.93 -8.43
C MET A 210 4.39 -14.36 -7.90
N GLN A 211 4.10 -15.33 -8.76
CA GLN A 211 4.07 -16.73 -8.39
C GLN A 211 5.47 -17.22 -7.97
N ASP A 212 6.51 -16.84 -8.72
CA ASP A 212 7.91 -17.16 -8.39
C ASP A 212 8.30 -16.57 -7.01
N LEU A 213 7.88 -15.33 -6.73
CA LEU A 213 8.12 -14.69 -5.43
C LEU A 213 7.37 -15.39 -4.28
N SER A 214 6.18 -15.91 -4.53
CA SER A 214 5.38 -16.61 -3.51
C SER A 214 5.87 -18.02 -3.24
N SER A 215 6.40 -18.73 -4.26
CA SER A 215 6.95 -20.08 -4.14
C SER A 215 8.34 -20.13 -3.53
N GLY A 216 9.03 -18.99 -3.44
CA GLY A 216 10.40 -18.91 -2.91
C GLY A 216 11.47 -19.44 -3.86
N GLU A 217 11.13 -19.75 -5.10
CA GLU A 217 12.07 -20.24 -6.13
C GLU A 217 13.01 -19.17 -6.70
N GLY A 218 12.85 -17.92 -6.28
CA GLY A 218 13.66 -16.77 -6.72
C GLY A 218 14.80 -16.39 -5.75
N ARG A 219 15.17 -17.23 -4.79
CA ARG A 219 16.28 -16.97 -3.85
C ARG A 219 17.50 -17.80 -4.14
#